data_fe3e01983b471189bc0409fd293a37d1
#
_entry.id   fe3e01983b471189bc0409fd293a37d1
#
_cell.length_a   1.000
_cell.length_b   1.000
_cell.length_c   1.000
_cell.angle_alpha   90.00
_cell.angle_beta   90.00
_cell.angle_gamma   90.00
#
_symmetry.space_group_name_H-M   'P 1'
#
loop_
_entity.id
_entity.type
_entity.pdbx_description
1 polymer ?
#
loop_
_entity_poly.entity_id
_entity_poly.type
_entity_poly.pdbx_seq_one_letter_code
_entity_poly.pdbx_strand_id
1 'polypeptide(L)'
;MPTDIEIAHSVEPWPIQQVAEAAGVDAKHLIPYGFDKAKVDYSLLNEPSDHEAKLVLVTAINPTPAGEGKTTTSVGLADALNKICKKT
;
A
#
# COMPACT_ATOMS: atom_id res chain seq x y z
N MET A 1 14.64 22.97 0.68
CA MET A 1 13.63 21.91 0.69
C MET A 1 13.86 21.00 -0.51
N PRO A 2 13.99 19.70 -0.34
CA PRO A 2 14.24 18.79 -1.46
C PRO A 2 13.05 18.74 -2.42
N THR A 3 13.33 18.47 -3.70
CA THR A 3 12.30 18.26 -4.72
C THR A 3 11.65 16.88 -4.55
N ASP A 4 10.49 16.68 -5.20
CA ASP A 4 9.80 15.38 -5.16
C ASP A 4 10.68 14.26 -5.71
N ILE A 5 11.46 14.53 -6.77
CA ILE A 5 12.39 13.55 -7.35
C ILE A 5 13.52 13.21 -6.36
N GLU A 6 14.08 14.21 -5.69
CA GLU A 6 15.13 13.99 -4.69
C GLU A 6 14.60 13.15 -3.53
N ILE A 7 13.39 13.41 -3.07
CA ILE A 7 12.74 12.62 -2.01
C ILE A 7 12.55 11.18 -2.49
N ALA A 8 12.02 11.00 -3.69
CA ALA A 8 11.79 9.66 -4.25
C ALA A 8 13.09 8.87 -4.40
N HIS A 9 14.17 9.51 -4.82
CA HIS A 9 15.48 8.87 -5.00
C HIS A 9 16.24 8.67 -3.69
N SER A 10 15.81 9.28 -2.61
CA SER A 10 16.43 9.10 -1.29
C SER A 10 16.10 7.77 -0.62
N VAL A 11 15.10 7.06 -1.13
CA VAL A 11 14.64 5.78 -0.61
C VAL A 11 14.90 4.70 -1.64
N GLU A 12 15.55 3.62 -1.22
CA GLU A 12 15.80 2.47 -2.09
C GLU A 12 14.60 1.52 -2.04
N PRO A 13 13.96 1.20 -3.19
CA PRO A 13 12.84 0.28 -3.22
C PRO A 13 13.23 -1.12 -2.78
N TRP A 14 12.38 -1.78 -2.01
CA TRP A 14 12.56 -3.18 -1.67
C TRP A 14 12.08 -4.08 -2.81
N PRO A 15 12.63 -5.30 -2.93
CA PRO A 15 12.06 -6.29 -3.85
C PRO A 15 10.57 -6.49 -3.53
N ILE A 16 9.74 -6.53 -4.58
CA ILE A 16 8.28 -6.62 -4.37
C ILE A 16 7.87 -7.90 -3.65
N GLN A 17 8.65 -8.98 -3.77
CA GLN A 17 8.39 -10.22 -3.03
C GLN A 17 8.49 -10.01 -1.52
N GLN A 18 9.47 -9.22 -1.06
CA GLN A 18 9.60 -8.90 0.37
C GLN A 18 8.44 -8.06 0.88
N VAL A 19 7.99 -7.11 0.08
CA VAL A 19 6.84 -6.27 0.43
C VAL A 19 5.57 -7.12 0.52
N ALA A 20 5.37 -8.02 -0.44
CA ALA A 20 4.23 -8.94 -0.43
C ALA A 20 4.25 -9.87 0.78
N GLU A 21 5.41 -10.42 1.12
CA GLU A 21 5.58 -11.27 2.29
C GLU A 21 5.25 -10.53 3.58
N ALA A 22 5.73 -9.30 3.72
CA ALA A 22 5.42 -8.45 4.88
C ALA A 22 3.93 -8.13 4.98
N ALA A 23 3.24 -8.01 3.85
CA ALA A 23 1.79 -7.79 3.80
C ALA A 23 0.97 -9.07 4.01
N GLY A 24 1.61 -10.24 4.04
CA GLY A 24 0.93 -11.53 4.20
C GLY A 24 0.38 -12.09 2.89
N VAL A 25 0.88 -11.63 1.74
CA VAL A 25 0.51 -12.15 0.43
C VAL A 25 1.51 -13.21 0.00
N ASP A 26 1.04 -14.46 -0.19
CA ASP A 26 1.88 -15.55 -0.64
C ASP A 26 2.36 -15.31 -2.08
N ALA A 27 3.61 -15.71 -2.36
CA ALA A 27 4.22 -15.55 -3.68
C ALA A 27 3.42 -16.21 -4.82
N LYS A 28 2.65 -17.26 -4.53
CA LYS A 28 1.80 -17.94 -5.54
C LYS A 28 0.70 -17.04 -6.11
N HIS A 29 0.33 -15.97 -5.40
CA HIS A 29 -0.66 -14.99 -5.85
C HIS A 29 -0.04 -13.75 -6.47
N LEU A 30 1.28 -13.72 -6.60
CA LEU A 30 2.01 -12.55 -7.07
C LEU A 30 2.41 -12.72 -8.52
N ILE A 31 2.09 -11.74 -9.36
CA ILE A 31 2.49 -11.68 -10.77
C ILE A 31 3.49 -10.54 -10.91
N PRO A 32 4.80 -10.82 -10.86
CA PRO A 32 5.81 -9.75 -10.85
C PRO A 32 5.92 -9.02 -12.18
N TYR A 33 6.12 -7.71 -12.08
CA TYR A 33 6.43 -6.82 -13.18
C TYR A 33 7.75 -6.09 -12.90
N GLY A 34 8.85 -6.83 -12.94
CA GLY A 34 10.16 -6.31 -12.57
C GLY A 34 10.44 -6.40 -11.07
N PHE A 35 11.36 -5.56 -10.60
CA PHE A 35 11.89 -5.65 -9.24
C PHE A 35 10.92 -5.13 -8.17
N ASP A 36 10.24 -4.02 -8.45
CA ASP A 36 9.50 -3.24 -7.46
C ASP A 36 8.00 -3.16 -7.71
N LYS A 37 7.48 -3.91 -8.69
CA LYS A 37 6.06 -3.89 -9.04
C LYS A 37 5.52 -5.30 -9.24
N ALA A 38 4.23 -5.49 -8.90
CA ALA A 38 3.54 -6.75 -9.15
C ALA A 38 2.04 -6.54 -9.19
N LYS A 39 1.35 -7.46 -9.86
CA LYS A 39 -0.11 -7.63 -9.72
C LYS A 39 -0.39 -8.70 -8.68
N VAL A 40 -1.57 -8.63 -8.09
CA VAL A 40 -2.08 -9.67 -7.18
C VAL A 40 -3.17 -10.44 -7.90
N ASP A 41 -3.01 -11.76 -7.98
CA ASP A 41 -3.98 -12.64 -8.63
C ASP A 41 -5.27 -12.74 -7.81
N TYR A 42 -6.39 -12.82 -8.49
CA TYR A 42 -7.70 -12.99 -7.84
C TYR A 42 -7.81 -14.26 -7.00
N SER A 43 -6.97 -15.27 -7.25
CA SER A 43 -6.92 -16.47 -6.42
C SER A 43 -6.67 -16.18 -4.94
N LEU A 44 -6.11 -15.02 -4.61
CA LEU A 44 -5.94 -14.59 -3.22
C LEU A 44 -7.28 -14.50 -2.48
N LEU A 45 -8.37 -14.18 -3.18
CA LEU A 45 -9.70 -14.07 -2.60
C LEU A 45 -10.24 -15.43 -2.09
N ASN A 46 -9.67 -16.53 -2.56
CA ASN A 46 -10.04 -17.89 -2.14
C ASN A 46 -9.29 -18.34 -0.90
N GLU A 47 -8.29 -17.58 -0.44
CA GLU A 47 -7.56 -17.91 0.77
C GLU A 47 -8.43 -17.67 2.01
N PRO A 48 -8.44 -18.62 2.95
CA PRO A 48 -9.20 -18.43 4.18
C PRO A 48 -8.59 -17.31 5.03
N SER A 49 -9.45 -16.52 5.64
CA SER A 49 -9.02 -15.51 6.62
C SER A 49 -9.55 -15.91 8.00
N ASP A 50 -8.69 -15.83 8.98
CA ASP A 50 -9.03 -16.17 10.36
C ASP A 50 -9.52 -14.96 11.18
N HIS A 51 -9.58 -13.79 10.55
CA HIS A 51 -10.07 -12.57 11.19
C HIS A 51 -10.72 -11.63 10.17
N GLU A 52 -11.59 -10.78 10.65
CA GLU A 52 -12.19 -9.72 9.85
C GLU A 52 -11.36 -8.44 9.96
N ALA A 53 -10.98 -7.90 8.81
CA ALA A 53 -10.32 -6.60 8.74
C ALA A 53 -11.38 -5.48 8.71
N LYS A 54 -10.99 -4.31 9.17
CA LYS A 54 -11.83 -3.12 9.07
C LYS A 54 -11.52 -2.39 7.78
N LEU A 55 -12.56 -2.00 7.08
CA LEU A 55 -12.44 -1.19 5.87
C LEU A 55 -12.60 0.27 6.22
N VAL A 56 -11.61 1.08 5.88
CA VAL A 56 -11.65 2.52 6.10
C VAL A 56 -11.71 3.24 4.75
N LEU A 57 -12.76 4.02 4.53
CA LEU A 57 -12.92 4.80 3.32
C LEU A 57 -12.34 6.21 3.52
N VAL A 58 -11.44 6.60 2.62
CA VAL A 58 -10.92 7.96 2.56
C VAL A 58 -11.45 8.62 1.30
N THR A 59 -12.26 9.67 1.48
CA THR A 59 -12.91 10.34 0.37
C THR A 59 -13.03 11.85 0.65
N ALA A 60 -13.52 12.59 -0.32
CA ALA A 60 -13.80 14.02 -0.20
C ALA A 60 -15.27 14.30 -0.50
N ILE A 61 -15.80 15.35 0.10
CA ILE A 61 -17.18 15.79 -0.15
C ILE A 61 -17.36 16.27 -1.59
N ASN A 62 -16.43 17.09 -2.07
CA ASN A 62 -16.43 17.63 -3.43
C ASN A 62 -15.03 17.59 -4.03
N PRO A 63 -14.88 17.31 -5.33
CA PRO A 63 -13.59 17.45 -5.99
C PRO A 63 -13.19 18.91 -6.13
N THR A 64 -11.88 19.19 -6.03
CA THR A 64 -11.33 20.53 -6.25
C THR A 64 -10.16 20.46 -7.24
N PRO A 65 -9.88 21.56 -7.99
CA PRO A 65 -8.75 21.57 -8.92
C PRO A 65 -7.39 21.36 -8.26
N ALA A 66 -7.23 21.76 -7.00
CA ALA A 66 -5.99 21.62 -6.25
C ALA A 66 -5.86 20.22 -5.60
N GLY A 67 -6.90 19.42 -5.63
CA GLY A 67 -6.98 18.15 -4.90
C GLY A 67 -7.36 18.36 -3.43
N GLU A 68 -7.77 17.29 -2.76
CA GLU A 68 -8.26 17.31 -1.37
C GLU A 68 -7.35 16.56 -0.40
N GLY A 69 -6.26 15.97 -0.90
CA GLY A 69 -5.33 15.22 -0.07
C GLY A 69 -5.75 13.80 0.28
N LYS A 70 -6.64 13.20 -0.50
CA LYS A 70 -7.08 11.80 -0.27
C LYS A 70 -5.92 10.83 -0.22
N THR A 71 -5.04 10.90 -1.22
CA THR A 71 -3.88 10.01 -1.31
C THR A 71 -2.91 10.24 -0.15
N THR A 72 -2.58 11.50 0.12
CA THR A 72 -1.68 11.86 1.23
C THR A 72 -2.23 11.38 2.57
N THR A 73 -3.53 11.57 2.80
CA THR A 73 -4.20 11.11 4.02
C THR A 73 -4.19 9.59 4.12
N SER A 74 -4.44 8.88 3.02
CA SER A 74 -4.45 7.41 3.00
C SER A 74 -3.06 6.85 3.33
N VAL A 75 -2.01 7.39 2.72
CA VAL A 75 -0.63 6.97 2.99
C VAL A 75 -0.25 7.27 4.44
N GLY A 76 -0.54 8.46 4.92
CA GLY A 76 -0.25 8.85 6.30
C GLY A 76 -0.99 8.00 7.32
N LEU A 77 -2.26 7.66 7.05
CA LEU A 77 -3.05 6.79 7.91
C LEU A 77 -2.48 5.37 7.95
N ALA A 78 -2.12 4.81 6.80
CA ALA A 78 -1.51 3.48 6.74
C ALA A 78 -0.19 3.42 7.51
N ASP A 79 0.68 4.41 7.33
CA ASP A 79 1.94 4.50 8.06
C ASP A 79 1.72 4.63 9.57
N ALA A 80 0.77 5.46 9.97
CA ALA A 80 0.46 5.67 11.39
C ALA A 80 -0.09 4.39 12.03
N LEU A 81 -0.97 3.67 11.34
CA LEU A 81 -1.53 2.42 11.84
C LEU A 81 -0.46 1.34 11.98
N ASN A 82 0.44 1.22 11.00
CA ASN A 82 1.56 0.30 11.10
C ASN A 82 2.51 0.67 12.24
N LYS A 83 2.71 1.97 12.49
CA LYS A 83 3.55 2.45 13.58
C LYS A 83 3.01 2.04 14.97
N ILE A 84 1.70 1.98 15.13
CA ILE A 84 1.07 1.53 16.37
C ILE A 84 0.74 0.03 16.37
N CYS A 85 1.43 -0.73 15.51
CA CYS A 85 1.33 -2.20 15.41
C CYS A 85 -0.05 -2.71 14.95
N LYS A 86 -0.77 -1.92 14.18
CA LYS A 86 -1.98 -2.36 13.45
C LYS A 86 -1.57 -2.74 12.03
N LYS A 87 -1.79 -3.96 11.65
CA LYS A 87 -1.46 -4.44 10.30
C LYS A 87 -2.39 -3.79 9.27
N THR A 88 -1.80 -3.07 8.32
CA THR A 88 -2.54 -2.30 7.30
C THR A 88 -2.05 -2.63 5.91
#